data_e8eb765f44bf4e302087284a2c7852e7
#
_entry.id   e8eb765f44bf4e302087284a2c7852e7
#
_cell.length_a   1.000
_cell.length_b   1.000
_cell.length_c   1.000
_cell.angle_alpha   90.00
_cell.angle_beta   90.00
_cell.angle_gamma   90.00
#
_symmetry.space_group_name_H-M   'P 1'
#
loop_
_entity.id
_entity.type
_entity.pdbx_description
1 polymer ?
#
loop_
_entity_poly.entity_id
_entity_poly.type
_entity_poly.pdbx_seq_one_letter_code
_entity_poly.pdbx_strand_id
1 'polypeptide(L)'
;MKLHRRQILAGAAGLAALSPSLGQAQTRWQMATPYADGNFHTRNVRSFIEDIQKGSNGQLTVQLHSNGGLLKMPEIKRGVQTGQVQVGEILLTAYANEDPLFDADALPQLVVNYAQAKRLADLQRPFIEARLARQGLSLLYMVPWPPAGLYSQEPVTSLEQLRGQRFRTFSPMTNRFAQLIGAQPTLVQAAELAQAFATGVVQAQITSAATGVDTQSWDYAKVFTPLGFSMTKNAVFISRRALQGLSEPQQQMIRAAAEAAEKRGYEVSEAAAKETEATLGQRGMRVLQPTPRLLEDLTRVGRTMADEWVQRAGEDGKKLLDAYRASA
;
A
#
# COMPACT_ATOMS: atom_id res chain seq x y z
N MET A 1 1.82 77.73 62.96
CA MET A 1 1.16 76.49 62.79
C MET A 1 1.91 75.68 61.70
N LYS A 2 2.54 74.55 62.07
CA LYS A 2 3.54 73.83 61.30
C LYS A 2 2.87 72.74 60.49
N LEU A 3 3.06 72.73 59.13
CA LEU A 3 2.66 71.67 58.25
C LEU A 3 3.75 70.64 58.03
N HIS A 4 3.47 69.40 58.34
CA HIS A 4 4.41 68.29 58.21
C HIS A 4 4.30 67.70 56.74
N ARG A 5 5.45 67.69 56.09
CA ARG A 5 5.65 66.95 54.80
C ARG A 5 5.79 65.47 55.11
N ARG A 6 4.88 64.62 54.56
CA ARG A 6 5.06 63.16 54.50
C ARG A 6 5.59 62.84 53.13
N GLN A 7 6.75 62.18 53.10
CA GLN A 7 7.38 61.60 51.91
C GLN A 7 6.63 60.35 51.52
N ILE A 8 6.23 60.24 50.23
CA ILE A 8 5.69 59.03 49.63
C ILE A 8 6.86 58.36 48.88
N LEU A 9 7.31 57.22 49.41
CA LEU A 9 8.22 56.31 48.71
C LEU A 9 7.45 55.58 47.62
N ALA A 10 7.76 55.82 46.32
CA ALA A 10 7.26 55.11 45.18
C ALA A 10 8.05 53.79 45.07
N GLY A 11 7.39 52.69 45.38
CA GLY A 11 7.85 51.34 45.07
C GLY A 11 7.62 51.03 43.58
N ALA A 12 8.72 50.91 42.82
CA ALA A 12 8.67 50.39 41.44
C ALA A 12 8.48 48.88 41.50
N ALA A 13 7.22 48.42 41.30
CA ALA A 13 6.92 47.03 41.08
C ALA A 13 7.25 46.70 39.60
N GLY A 14 8.30 45.91 39.43
CA GLY A 14 8.67 45.36 38.12
C GLY A 14 7.59 44.45 37.58
N LEU A 15 6.86 44.89 36.56
CA LEU A 15 6.01 44.03 35.72
C LEU A 15 6.94 43.14 34.88
N ALA A 16 7.17 41.90 35.31
CA ALA A 16 7.70 40.85 34.47
C ALA A 16 6.68 40.60 33.37
N ALA A 17 6.96 41.06 32.15
CA ALA A 17 6.19 40.76 30.96
C ALA A 17 6.27 39.26 30.71
N LEU A 18 5.25 38.52 31.11
CA LEU A 18 4.97 37.20 30.64
C LEU A 18 4.65 37.31 29.13
N SER A 19 5.66 37.19 28.28
CA SER A 19 5.46 37.01 26.86
C SER A 19 4.67 35.72 26.68
N PRO A 20 3.43 35.75 26.13
CA PRO A 20 2.76 34.52 25.79
C PRO A 20 3.65 33.82 24.77
N SER A 21 4.17 32.64 25.10
CA SER A 21 4.74 31.75 24.11
C SER A 21 3.61 31.53 23.10
N LEU A 22 3.75 32.07 21.91
CA LEU A 22 2.90 31.72 20.77
C LEU A 22 3.07 30.21 20.57
N GLY A 23 2.20 29.46 21.21
CA GLY A 23 2.10 28.02 20.97
C GLY A 23 1.94 27.84 19.45
N GLN A 24 2.94 27.29 18.78
CA GLN A 24 2.84 26.99 17.38
C GLN A 24 1.57 26.15 17.19
N ALA A 25 0.65 26.63 16.37
CA ALA A 25 -0.61 25.94 16.13
C ALA A 25 -0.32 24.51 15.67
N GLN A 26 -0.85 23.54 16.38
CA GLN A 26 -0.71 22.12 16.04
C GLN A 26 -1.28 21.86 14.65
N THR A 27 -0.45 21.37 13.75
CA THR A 27 -0.89 20.92 12.42
C THR A 27 -1.52 19.54 12.55
N ARG A 28 -2.76 19.41 12.08
CA ARG A 28 -3.50 18.14 12.08
C ARG A 28 -3.75 17.67 10.67
N TRP A 29 -3.27 16.49 10.37
CA TRP A 29 -3.50 15.81 9.11
C TRP A 29 -4.40 14.61 9.27
N GLN A 30 -4.98 14.18 8.15
CA GLN A 30 -5.71 12.94 8.01
C GLN A 30 -4.99 12.04 7.01
N MET A 31 -5.00 10.75 7.28
CA MET A 31 -4.47 9.71 6.39
C MET A 31 -5.52 8.63 6.18
N ALA A 32 -5.68 8.18 4.94
CA ALA A 32 -6.56 7.07 4.60
C ALA A 32 -5.76 5.85 4.13
N THR A 33 -6.13 4.66 4.61
CA THR A 33 -5.69 3.36 4.11
C THR A 33 -6.90 2.44 3.90
N PRO A 34 -6.91 1.60 2.84
CA PRO A 34 -8.05 0.72 2.58
C PRO A 34 -8.03 -0.56 3.42
N TYR A 35 -6.96 -0.82 4.19
CA TYR A 35 -6.76 -2.07 4.92
C TYR A 35 -7.16 -1.97 6.39
N ALA A 36 -7.57 -3.13 6.95
CA ALA A 36 -7.94 -3.25 8.35
C ALA A 36 -6.75 -3.00 9.30
N ASP A 37 -7.05 -2.69 10.56
CA ASP A 37 -6.03 -2.37 11.57
C ASP A 37 -5.03 -3.51 11.82
N GLY A 38 -5.45 -4.75 11.69
CA GLY A 38 -4.59 -5.93 11.83
C GLY A 38 -3.61 -6.16 10.67
N ASN A 39 -3.82 -5.52 9.51
CA ASN A 39 -2.96 -5.68 8.35
C ASN A 39 -1.56 -5.12 8.60
N PHE A 40 -0.53 -5.80 8.12
CA PHE A 40 0.87 -5.40 8.35
C PHE A 40 1.21 -4.03 7.73
N HIS A 41 0.62 -3.66 6.60
CA HIS A 41 0.75 -2.32 6.04
C HIS A 41 0.17 -1.26 6.96
N THR A 42 -1.04 -1.48 7.50
CA THR A 42 -1.69 -0.54 8.43
C THR A 42 -0.88 -0.38 9.72
N ARG A 43 -0.31 -1.49 10.24
CA ARG A 43 0.60 -1.42 11.41
C ARG A 43 1.85 -0.61 11.08
N ASN A 44 2.46 -0.81 9.91
CA ASN A 44 3.61 -0.01 9.47
C ASN A 44 3.26 1.48 9.29
N VAL A 45 2.07 1.78 8.75
CA VAL A 45 1.54 3.16 8.67
C VAL A 45 1.38 3.78 10.07
N ARG A 46 0.89 3.05 11.07
CA ARG A 46 0.79 3.54 12.46
C ARG A 46 2.16 3.90 13.02
N SER A 47 3.16 3.04 12.82
CA SER A 47 4.54 3.33 13.25
C SER A 47 5.12 4.54 12.51
N PHE A 48 4.83 4.71 11.22
CA PHE A 48 5.20 5.91 10.46
C PHE A 48 4.57 7.19 11.05
N ILE A 49 3.29 7.13 11.43
CA ILE A 49 2.59 8.24 12.09
C ILE A 49 3.22 8.55 13.44
N GLU A 50 3.56 7.54 14.24
CA GLU A 50 4.24 7.71 15.53
C GLU A 50 5.61 8.35 15.35
N ASP A 51 6.39 7.97 14.34
CA ASP A 51 7.69 8.57 14.03
C ASP A 51 7.54 10.07 13.69
N ILE A 52 6.52 10.44 12.91
CA ILE A 52 6.19 11.84 12.61
C ILE A 52 5.80 12.60 13.87
N GLN A 53 4.94 12.04 14.72
CA GLN A 53 4.48 12.71 15.94
C GLN A 53 5.62 12.93 16.93
N LYS A 54 6.49 11.93 17.11
CA LYS A 54 7.70 12.02 17.95
C LYS A 54 8.68 13.01 17.36
N GLY A 55 9.01 12.92 16.08
CA GLY A 55 9.98 13.80 15.43
C GLY A 55 9.55 15.27 15.37
N SER A 56 8.26 15.54 15.41
CA SER A 56 7.70 16.89 15.46
C SER A 56 7.43 17.41 16.89
N ASN A 57 7.80 16.66 17.92
CA ASN A 57 7.44 16.96 19.32
C ASN A 57 5.92 17.23 19.49
N GLY A 58 5.07 16.50 18.75
CA GLY A 58 3.63 16.64 18.79
C GLY A 58 3.05 17.84 18.03
N GLN A 59 3.88 18.63 17.35
CA GLN A 59 3.42 19.77 16.54
C GLN A 59 2.67 19.34 15.29
N LEU A 60 2.99 18.15 14.76
CA LEU A 60 2.28 17.50 13.65
C LEU A 60 1.64 16.22 14.13
N THR A 61 0.32 16.13 14.00
CA THR A 61 -0.45 14.92 14.31
C THR A 61 -1.15 14.41 13.06
N VAL A 62 -1.27 13.09 12.93
CA VAL A 62 -1.95 12.44 11.81
C VAL A 62 -3.01 11.50 12.35
N GLN A 63 -4.26 11.72 11.96
CA GLN A 63 -5.36 10.80 12.24
C GLN A 63 -5.46 9.77 11.13
N LEU A 64 -5.32 8.49 11.47
CA LEU A 64 -5.47 7.39 10.54
C LEU A 64 -6.92 6.93 10.42
N HIS A 65 -7.40 6.80 9.19
CA HIS A 65 -8.67 6.18 8.83
C HIS A 65 -8.37 4.88 8.08
N SER A 66 -8.53 3.77 8.77
CA SER A 66 -8.27 2.41 8.25
C SER A 66 -9.54 1.76 7.67
N ASN A 67 -9.36 0.58 7.06
CA ASN A 67 -10.42 -0.28 6.52
C ASN A 67 -11.36 0.39 5.50
N GLY A 68 -10.84 1.39 4.77
CA GLY A 68 -11.65 2.18 3.84
C GLY A 68 -12.78 2.96 4.52
N GLY A 69 -12.66 3.25 5.83
CA GLY A 69 -13.71 3.87 6.63
C GLY A 69 -14.02 5.31 6.23
N LEU A 70 -13.03 6.07 5.76
CA LEU A 70 -13.23 7.44 5.25
C LEU A 70 -13.29 7.47 3.72
N LEU A 71 -12.39 6.75 3.06
CA LEU A 71 -12.27 6.69 1.61
C LEU A 71 -11.98 5.24 1.19
N LYS A 72 -12.68 4.75 0.19
CA LYS A 72 -12.42 3.45 -0.42
C LYS A 72 -11.16 3.51 -1.29
N MET A 73 -10.52 2.35 -1.57
CA MET A 73 -9.30 2.26 -2.38
C MET A 73 -9.32 3.16 -3.64
N PRO A 74 -10.35 3.17 -4.49
CA PRO A 74 -10.37 3.99 -5.70
C PRO A 74 -10.46 5.50 -5.45
N GLU A 75 -10.83 5.91 -4.24
CA GLU A 75 -11.08 7.31 -3.86
C GLU A 75 -9.89 7.97 -3.19
N ILE A 76 -8.98 7.16 -2.57
CA ILE A 76 -7.91 7.67 -1.70
C ILE A 76 -7.01 8.65 -2.46
N LYS A 77 -6.54 8.29 -3.66
CA LYS A 77 -5.63 9.15 -4.42
C LYS A 77 -6.27 10.51 -4.73
N ARG A 78 -7.53 10.49 -5.18
CA ARG A 78 -8.28 11.74 -5.44
C ARG A 78 -8.51 12.52 -4.15
N GLY A 79 -8.79 11.86 -3.03
CA GLY A 79 -8.96 12.49 -1.72
C GLY A 79 -7.70 13.26 -1.29
N VAL A 80 -6.50 12.73 -1.57
CA VAL A 80 -5.23 13.43 -1.31
C VAL A 80 -5.03 14.59 -2.28
N GLN A 81 -5.34 14.42 -3.57
CA GLN A 81 -5.25 15.47 -4.58
C GLN A 81 -6.14 16.67 -4.27
N THR A 82 -7.35 16.44 -3.77
CA THR A 82 -8.32 17.49 -3.43
C THR A 82 -8.14 18.06 -2.04
N GLY A 83 -7.25 17.47 -1.20
CA GLY A 83 -6.97 17.91 0.17
C GLY A 83 -7.98 17.42 1.20
N GLN A 84 -8.87 16.50 0.85
CA GLN A 84 -9.78 15.85 1.81
C GLN A 84 -8.99 15.09 2.89
N VAL A 85 -7.92 14.45 2.51
CA VAL A 85 -6.87 13.91 3.39
C VAL A 85 -5.51 14.39 2.91
N GLN A 86 -4.52 14.47 3.78
CA GLN A 86 -3.18 14.93 3.41
C GLN A 86 -2.28 13.80 2.95
N VAL A 87 -2.48 12.59 3.48
CA VAL A 87 -1.67 11.40 3.20
C VAL A 87 -2.60 10.25 2.80
N GLY A 88 -2.15 9.40 1.89
CA GLY A 88 -2.90 8.23 1.48
C GLY A 88 -2.00 7.04 1.20
N GLU A 89 -2.54 5.85 1.43
CA GLU A 89 -1.95 4.58 1.03
C GLU A 89 -2.84 3.90 0.00
N ILE A 90 -2.25 3.44 -1.09
CA ILE A 90 -2.95 2.68 -2.14
C ILE A 90 -2.15 1.46 -2.57
N LEU A 91 -2.86 0.45 -3.08
CA LEU A 91 -2.26 -0.59 -3.91
C LEU A 91 -1.99 0.00 -5.30
N LEU A 92 -0.73 0.12 -5.69
CA LEU A 92 -0.34 0.89 -6.87
C LEU A 92 -0.94 0.32 -8.16
N THR A 93 -0.95 -1.01 -8.33
CA THR A 93 -1.52 -1.69 -9.49
C THR A 93 -3.03 -1.47 -9.67
N ALA A 94 -3.77 -1.07 -8.62
CA ALA A 94 -5.19 -0.73 -8.75
C ALA A 94 -5.44 0.52 -9.62
N TYR A 95 -4.41 1.32 -9.82
CA TYR A 95 -4.44 2.55 -10.63
C TYR A 95 -3.72 2.41 -11.99
N ALA A 96 -3.47 1.18 -12.44
CA ALA A 96 -2.80 0.90 -13.71
C ALA A 96 -3.56 1.42 -14.96
N ASN A 97 -4.84 1.69 -14.84
CA ASN A 97 -5.60 2.37 -15.89
C ASN A 97 -5.17 3.83 -16.13
N GLU A 98 -4.54 4.46 -15.14
CA GLU A 98 -4.03 5.82 -15.26
C GLU A 98 -2.62 5.86 -15.85
N ASP A 99 -1.79 4.88 -15.48
CA ASP A 99 -0.45 4.72 -16.02
C ASP A 99 0.02 3.26 -15.88
N PRO A 100 0.39 2.59 -16.99
CA PRO A 100 0.85 1.20 -16.95
C PRO A 100 2.10 0.97 -16.09
N LEU A 101 2.90 2.00 -15.82
CA LEU A 101 4.08 1.88 -14.96
C LEU A 101 3.70 1.57 -13.49
N PHE A 102 2.43 1.73 -13.11
CA PHE A 102 1.94 1.40 -11.77
C PHE A 102 1.73 -0.10 -11.54
N ASP A 103 1.75 -0.94 -12.58
CA ASP A 103 1.49 -2.37 -12.45
C ASP A 103 2.60 -3.29 -12.99
N ALA A 104 3.82 -2.79 -13.17
CA ALA A 104 4.94 -3.61 -13.63
C ALA A 104 5.21 -4.82 -12.70
N ASP A 105 5.06 -4.64 -11.40
CA ASP A 105 5.22 -5.69 -10.37
C ASP A 105 4.05 -6.68 -10.30
N ALA A 106 2.96 -6.40 -11.00
CA ALA A 106 1.80 -7.28 -11.09
C ALA A 106 1.92 -8.28 -12.27
N LEU A 107 2.93 -8.14 -13.12
CA LEU A 107 3.21 -9.09 -14.19
C LEU A 107 3.49 -10.48 -13.61
N PRO A 108 2.78 -11.53 -14.07
CA PRO A 108 2.94 -12.87 -13.53
C PRO A 108 4.39 -13.35 -13.65
N GLN A 109 4.94 -13.87 -12.54
CA GLN A 109 6.29 -14.46 -12.45
C GLN A 109 7.46 -13.49 -12.71
N LEU A 110 7.22 -12.19 -12.85
CA LEU A 110 8.29 -11.18 -12.98
C LEU A 110 9.00 -10.95 -11.65
N VAL A 111 8.24 -10.88 -10.57
CA VAL A 111 8.72 -10.64 -9.20
C VAL A 111 8.14 -11.70 -8.28
N VAL A 112 9.00 -12.57 -7.74
CA VAL A 112 8.60 -13.73 -6.93
C VAL A 112 9.34 -13.82 -5.59
N ASN A 113 10.28 -12.89 -5.32
CA ASN A 113 11.01 -12.80 -4.07
C ASN A 113 11.36 -11.34 -3.71
N TYR A 114 11.76 -11.11 -2.46
CA TYR A 114 11.98 -9.76 -1.92
C TYR A 114 13.18 -9.03 -2.57
N ALA A 115 14.23 -9.76 -2.98
CA ALA A 115 15.36 -9.16 -3.68
C ALA A 115 14.92 -8.60 -5.05
N GLN A 116 14.11 -9.37 -5.77
CA GLN A 116 13.51 -8.94 -7.04
C GLN A 116 12.53 -7.78 -6.83
N ALA A 117 11.69 -7.84 -5.78
CA ALA A 117 10.75 -6.77 -5.44
C ALA A 117 11.49 -5.45 -5.16
N LYS A 118 12.56 -5.49 -4.37
CA LYS A 118 13.39 -4.30 -4.08
C LYS A 118 14.02 -3.74 -5.34
N ARG A 119 14.65 -4.59 -6.14
CA ARG A 119 15.30 -4.18 -7.40
C ARG A 119 14.32 -3.51 -8.35
N LEU A 120 13.15 -4.12 -8.59
CA LEU A 120 12.14 -3.52 -9.45
C LEU A 120 11.62 -2.19 -8.88
N ALA A 121 11.39 -2.14 -7.57
CA ALA A 121 10.92 -0.92 -6.90
C ALA A 121 11.91 0.23 -7.06
N ASP A 122 13.22 -0.02 -6.91
CA ASP A 122 14.26 1.00 -7.08
C ASP A 122 14.30 1.54 -8.52
N LEU A 123 14.26 0.66 -9.52
CA LEU A 123 14.22 1.03 -10.92
C LEU A 123 12.92 1.76 -11.31
N GLN A 124 11.80 1.41 -10.70
CA GLN A 124 10.49 1.97 -10.99
C GLN A 124 10.25 3.31 -10.28
N ARG A 125 10.91 3.55 -9.14
CA ARG A 125 10.72 4.74 -8.29
C ARG A 125 10.76 6.06 -9.06
N PRO A 126 11.77 6.38 -9.90
CA PRO A 126 11.81 7.65 -10.61
C PRO A 126 10.59 7.88 -11.51
N PHE A 127 10.09 6.80 -12.12
CA PHE A 127 8.89 6.87 -12.96
C PHE A 127 7.64 7.15 -12.12
N ILE A 128 7.47 6.48 -10.99
CA ILE A 128 6.32 6.67 -10.09
C ILE A 128 6.34 8.08 -9.51
N GLU A 129 7.49 8.55 -9.02
CA GLU A 129 7.66 9.90 -8.47
C GLU A 129 7.29 10.98 -9.50
N ALA A 130 7.78 10.85 -10.73
CA ALA A 130 7.47 11.78 -11.80
C ALA A 130 5.97 11.83 -12.14
N ARG A 131 5.28 10.68 -12.11
CA ARG A 131 3.85 10.59 -12.38
C ARG A 131 3.01 11.20 -11.26
N LEU A 132 3.33 10.87 -10.03
CA LEU A 132 2.67 11.44 -8.86
C LEU A 132 2.92 12.95 -8.75
N ALA A 133 4.14 13.40 -9.06
CA ALA A 133 4.50 14.81 -9.03
C ALA A 133 3.66 15.66 -9.99
N ARG A 134 3.39 15.16 -11.21
CA ARG A 134 2.49 15.82 -12.18
C ARG A 134 1.06 15.93 -11.68
N GLN A 135 0.68 15.09 -10.73
CA GLN A 135 -0.65 15.05 -10.13
C GLN A 135 -0.73 15.80 -8.79
N GLY A 136 0.30 16.59 -8.43
CA GLY A 136 0.34 17.34 -7.17
C GLY A 136 0.61 16.48 -5.93
N LEU A 137 1.16 15.29 -6.12
CA LEU A 137 1.48 14.33 -5.06
C LEU A 137 2.99 14.14 -4.93
N SER A 138 3.45 13.76 -3.75
CA SER A 138 4.83 13.33 -3.49
C SER A 138 4.83 11.93 -2.94
N LEU A 139 5.58 11.01 -3.57
CA LEU A 139 5.80 9.68 -3.03
C LEU A 139 6.59 9.79 -1.73
N LEU A 140 6.16 9.05 -0.71
CA LEU A 140 6.88 8.91 0.56
C LEU A 140 7.65 7.59 0.58
N TYR A 141 6.94 6.46 0.48
CA TYR A 141 7.57 5.14 0.48
C TYR A 141 6.70 4.09 -0.23
N MET A 142 7.31 2.94 -0.53
CA MET A 142 6.65 1.79 -1.13
C MET A 142 6.98 0.52 -0.36
N VAL A 143 5.97 -0.34 -0.18
CA VAL A 143 6.11 -1.62 0.54
C VAL A 143 5.48 -2.74 -0.27
N PRO A 144 6.20 -3.86 -0.53
CA PRO A 144 5.66 -4.99 -1.28
C PRO A 144 4.66 -5.79 -0.44
N TRP A 145 3.72 -6.42 -1.11
CA TRP A 145 2.94 -7.52 -0.58
C TRP A 145 3.74 -8.83 -0.68
N PRO A 146 3.49 -9.82 0.20
CA PRO A 146 3.98 -11.17 0.02
C PRO A 146 3.59 -11.76 -1.34
N PRO A 147 4.32 -12.78 -1.83
CA PRO A 147 3.99 -13.45 -3.09
C PRO A 147 2.54 -13.94 -3.10
N ALA A 148 1.84 -13.68 -4.20
CA ALA A 148 0.44 -14.07 -4.34
C ALA A 148 0.30 -15.55 -4.75
N GLY A 149 -0.71 -16.22 -4.16
CA GLY A 149 -1.11 -17.60 -4.46
C GLY A 149 -2.58 -17.70 -4.86
N LEU A 150 -2.98 -18.87 -5.31
CA LEU A 150 -4.34 -19.18 -5.74
C LEU A 150 -5.17 -19.72 -4.58
N TYR A 151 -6.36 -19.18 -4.40
CA TYR A 151 -7.39 -19.68 -3.50
C TYR A 151 -8.52 -20.34 -4.30
N SER A 152 -8.91 -21.54 -3.90
CA SER A 152 -9.94 -22.34 -4.57
C SER A 152 -10.67 -23.26 -3.58
N GLN A 153 -11.80 -23.85 -4.04
CA GLN A 153 -12.51 -24.88 -3.28
C GLN A 153 -11.82 -26.24 -3.39
N GLU A 154 -11.36 -26.57 -4.60
CA GLU A 154 -10.69 -27.83 -4.91
C GLU A 154 -9.25 -27.59 -5.41
N PRO A 155 -8.37 -28.59 -5.34
CA PRO A 155 -7.04 -28.48 -5.90
C PRO A 155 -7.08 -28.13 -7.39
N VAL A 156 -6.31 -27.13 -7.79
CA VAL A 156 -6.16 -26.70 -9.18
C VAL A 156 -4.79 -27.15 -9.68
N THR A 157 -4.78 -27.99 -10.69
CA THR A 157 -3.57 -28.57 -11.31
C THR A 157 -3.24 -27.96 -12.67
N SER A 158 -4.19 -27.24 -13.28
CA SER A 158 -4.02 -26.47 -14.52
C SER A 158 -4.95 -25.26 -14.53
N LEU A 159 -4.60 -24.20 -15.26
CA LEU A 159 -5.45 -23.00 -15.39
C LEU A 159 -6.78 -23.27 -16.12
N GLU A 160 -6.85 -24.33 -16.94
CA GLU A 160 -8.08 -24.73 -17.62
C GLU A 160 -9.23 -25.02 -16.63
N GLN A 161 -8.94 -25.53 -15.43
CA GLN A 161 -9.93 -25.82 -14.39
C GLN A 161 -10.60 -24.57 -13.82
N LEU A 162 -10.04 -23.38 -14.06
CA LEU A 162 -10.61 -22.09 -13.65
C LEU A 162 -11.56 -21.50 -14.72
N ARG A 163 -11.65 -22.11 -15.90
CA ARG A 163 -12.53 -21.65 -16.99
C ARG A 163 -13.99 -21.58 -16.52
N GLY A 164 -14.62 -20.43 -16.78
CA GLY A 164 -16.01 -20.16 -16.41
C GLY A 164 -16.24 -19.89 -14.91
N GLN A 165 -15.24 -20.07 -14.05
CA GLN A 165 -15.39 -19.73 -12.63
C GLN A 165 -15.45 -18.20 -12.42
N ARG A 166 -16.27 -17.76 -11.48
CA ARG A 166 -16.31 -16.36 -11.03
C ARG A 166 -15.05 -16.05 -10.24
N PHE A 167 -14.18 -15.25 -10.85
CA PHE A 167 -12.83 -15.00 -10.35
C PHE A 167 -12.70 -13.59 -9.78
N ARG A 168 -12.34 -13.49 -8.52
CA ARG A 168 -12.09 -12.20 -7.90
C ARG A 168 -10.87 -11.52 -8.49
N THR A 169 -11.02 -10.26 -8.85
CA THR A 169 -9.94 -9.37 -9.28
C THR A 169 -9.86 -8.16 -8.38
N PHE A 170 -8.69 -7.51 -8.34
CA PHE A 170 -8.46 -6.29 -7.55
C PHE A 170 -7.69 -5.21 -8.33
N SER A 171 -7.34 -5.52 -9.58
CA SER A 171 -6.58 -4.63 -10.45
C SER A 171 -6.87 -4.95 -11.92
N PRO A 172 -6.54 -4.04 -12.85
CA PRO A 172 -6.60 -4.32 -14.29
C PRO A 172 -5.79 -5.56 -14.69
N MET A 173 -4.63 -5.77 -14.06
CA MET A 173 -3.77 -6.93 -14.35
C MET A 173 -4.44 -8.26 -13.96
N THR A 174 -5.01 -8.35 -12.76
CA THR A 174 -5.75 -9.56 -12.35
C THR A 174 -7.03 -9.75 -13.15
N ASN A 175 -7.66 -8.67 -13.60
CA ASN A 175 -8.81 -8.76 -14.53
C ASN A 175 -8.39 -9.38 -15.86
N ARG A 176 -7.29 -8.88 -16.46
CA ARG A 176 -6.77 -9.42 -17.72
C ARG A 176 -6.34 -10.87 -17.58
N PHE A 177 -5.69 -11.24 -16.48
CA PHE A 177 -5.36 -12.64 -16.18
C PHE A 177 -6.61 -13.53 -16.21
N ALA A 178 -7.66 -13.15 -15.46
CA ALA A 178 -8.91 -13.92 -15.43
C ALA A 178 -9.54 -14.08 -16.82
N GLN A 179 -9.53 -13.03 -17.65
CA GLN A 179 -10.00 -13.13 -19.04
C GLN A 179 -9.19 -14.12 -19.87
N LEU A 180 -7.85 -14.07 -19.78
CA LEU A 180 -6.96 -14.94 -20.58
C LEU A 180 -7.11 -16.42 -20.22
N ILE A 181 -7.44 -16.75 -18.98
CA ILE A 181 -7.71 -18.13 -18.56
C ILE A 181 -9.17 -18.55 -18.78
N GLY A 182 -10.01 -17.66 -19.34
CA GLY A 182 -11.43 -17.93 -19.59
C GLY A 182 -12.31 -17.93 -18.34
N ALA A 183 -11.84 -17.38 -17.22
CA ALA A 183 -12.63 -17.15 -16.02
C ALA A 183 -13.48 -15.87 -16.16
N GLN A 184 -14.47 -15.69 -15.27
CA GLN A 184 -15.35 -14.54 -15.24
C GLN A 184 -14.85 -13.54 -14.19
N PRO A 185 -14.17 -12.42 -14.57
CA PRO A 185 -13.60 -11.49 -13.62
C PRO A 185 -14.67 -10.65 -12.93
N THR A 186 -14.53 -10.50 -11.63
CA THR A 186 -15.34 -9.59 -10.80
C THR A 186 -14.43 -8.79 -9.88
N LEU A 187 -14.50 -7.46 -9.96
CA LEU A 187 -13.73 -6.56 -9.08
C LEU A 187 -14.37 -6.54 -7.69
N VAL A 188 -13.61 -6.97 -6.68
CA VAL A 188 -14.03 -6.97 -5.27
C VAL A 188 -12.89 -6.43 -4.41
N GLN A 189 -13.18 -5.42 -3.58
CA GLN A 189 -12.21 -4.87 -2.64
C GLN A 189 -11.94 -5.82 -1.47
N ALA A 190 -10.78 -5.71 -0.82
CA ALA A 190 -10.38 -6.62 0.26
C ALA A 190 -11.40 -6.65 1.41
N ALA A 191 -11.95 -5.51 1.79
CA ALA A 191 -12.95 -5.41 2.87
C ALA A 191 -14.29 -6.11 2.56
N GLU A 192 -14.59 -6.42 1.28
CA GLU A 192 -15.84 -7.03 0.81
C GLU A 192 -15.69 -8.53 0.48
N LEU A 193 -14.48 -9.06 0.63
CA LEU A 193 -14.09 -10.37 0.10
C LEU A 193 -14.86 -11.53 0.74
N ALA A 194 -14.95 -11.55 2.07
CA ALA A 194 -15.65 -12.61 2.79
C ALA A 194 -17.12 -12.69 2.36
N GLN A 195 -17.80 -11.55 2.23
CA GLN A 195 -19.18 -11.50 1.77
C GLN A 195 -19.32 -11.94 0.32
N ALA A 196 -18.41 -11.51 -0.58
CA ALA A 196 -18.45 -11.87 -1.99
C ALA A 196 -18.29 -13.38 -2.22
N PHE A 197 -17.47 -14.06 -1.43
CA PHE A 197 -17.36 -15.51 -1.45
C PHE A 197 -18.59 -16.18 -0.84
N ALA A 198 -19.05 -15.72 0.32
CA ALA A 198 -20.22 -16.30 1.00
C ALA A 198 -21.50 -16.24 0.15
N THR A 199 -21.67 -15.18 -0.63
CA THR A 199 -22.81 -15.02 -1.54
C THR A 199 -22.58 -15.62 -2.94
N GLY A 200 -21.40 -16.20 -3.16
CA GLY A 200 -21.04 -16.81 -4.43
C GLY A 200 -20.79 -15.80 -5.57
N VAL A 201 -20.63 -14.51 -5.28
CA VAL A 201 -20.24 -13.50 -6.30
C VAL A 201 -18.89 -13.85 -6.89
N VAL A 202 -17.99 -14.45 -6.11
CA VAL A 202 -16.72 -15.01 -6.55
C VAL A 202 -16.48 -16.40 -5.97
N GLN A 203 -15.64 -17.22 -6.63
CA GLN A 203 -15.38 -18.63 -6.28
C GLN A 203 -13.90 -18.95 -6.16
N ALA A 204 -13.06 -18.14 -6.80
CA ALA A 204 -11.60 -18.27 -6.78
C ALA A 204 -10.95 -16.87 -6.81
N GLN A 205 -9.70 -16.80 -6.39
CA GLN A 205 -8.90 -15.57 -6.44
C GLN A 205 -7.41 -15.88 -6.46
N ILE A 206 -6.63 -14.90 -6.94
CA ILE A 206 -5.20 -14.81 -6.65
C ILE A 206 -4.98 -13.64 -5.69
N THR A 207 -4.33 -13.90 -4.55
CA THR A 207 -3.90 -12.87 -3.58
C THR A 207 -2.85 -13.47 -2.63
N SER A 208 -2.21 -12.62 -1.80
CA SER A 208 -1.23 -13.10 -0.82
C SER A 208 -1.87 -13.90 0.32
N ALA A 209 -1.07 -14.73 1.00
CA ALA A 209 -1.50 -15.39 2.22
C ALA A 209 -1.86 -14.39 3.33
N ALA A 210 -1.20 -13.21 3.37
CA ALA A 210 -1.53 -12.15 4.30
C ALA A 210 -2.97 -11.64 4.13
N THR A 211 -3.40 -11.36 2.88
CA THR A 211 -4.80 -11.04 2.61
C THR A 211 -5.74 -12.17 3.04
N GLY A 212 -5.33 -13.42 2.83
CA GLY A 212 -6.11 -14.57 3.23
C GLY A 212 -6.33 -14.66 4.74
N VAL A 213 -5.33 -14.33 5.53
CA VAL A 213 -5.45 -14.26 7.00
C VAL A 213 -6.32 -13.09 7.42
N ASP A 214 -6.10 -11.90 6.86
CA ASP A 214 -6.89 -10.69 7.16
C ASP A 214 -8.39 -10.87 6.92
N THR A 215 -8.73 -11.64 5.90
CA THR A 215 -10.12 -11.88 5.46
C THR A 215 -10.67 -13.24 5.91
N GLN A 216 -9.91 -13.98 6.74
CA GLN A 216 -10.28 -15.29 7.26
C GLN A 216 -10.70 -16.26 6.14
N SER A 217 -9.83 -16.38 5.11
CA SER A 217 -10.19 -17.11 3.89
C SER A 217 -10.47 -18.61 4.09
N TRP A 218 -10.07 -19.20 5.22
CA TRP A 218 -10.46 -20.57 5.62
C TRP A 218 -11.99 -20.76 5.78
N ASP A 219 -12.74 -19.69 5.99
CA ASP A 219 -14.21 -19.76 6.10
C ASP A 219 -14.88 -19.97 4.74
N TYR A 220 -14.23 -19.57 3.64
CA TYR A 220 -14.83 -19.56 2.33
C TYR A 220 -13.99 -20.22 1.20
N ALA A 221 -12.73 -20.59 1.44
CA ALA A 221 -11.88 -21.32 0.52
C ALA A 221 -11.22 -22.51 1.23
N LYS A 222 -10.93 -23.60 0.51
CA LYS A 222 -10.39 -24.82 1.11
C LYS A 222 -8.94 -25.09 0.76
N VAL A 223 -8.45 -24.52 -0.32
CA VAL A 223 -7.11 -24.75 -0.85
C VAL A 223 -6.41 -23.41 -1.07
N PHE A 224 -5.16 -23.34 -0.63
CA PHE A 224 -4.21 -22.30 -1.01
C PHE A 224 -3.05 -22.93 -1.76
N THR A 225 -2.74 -22.42 -2.94
CA THR A 225 -1.59 -22.85 -3.75
C THR A 225 -0.61 -21.68 -3.89
N PRO A 226 0.58 -21.71 -3.26
CA PRO A 226 1.57 -20.63 -3.32
C PRO A 226 2.22 -20.57 -4.70
N LEU A 227 1.63 -19.81 -5.63
CA LEU A 227 2.07 -19.73 -7.02
C LEU A 227 3.29 -18.83 -7.24
N GLY A 228 3.57 -17.91 -6.33
CA GLY A 228 4.49 -16.81 -6.62
C GLY A 228 4.00 -16.00 -7.83
N PHE A 229 2.68 -15.76 -7.92
CA PHE A 229 2.09 -15.09 -9.08
C PHE A 229 2.73 -13.72 -9.33
N SER A 230 2.81 -12.88 -8.30
CA SER A 230 3.44 -11.55 -8.34
C SER A 230 3.62 -11.04 -6.91
N MET A 231 4.43 -9.99 -6.75
CA MET A 231 4.59 -9.25 -5.50
C MET A 231 4.29 -7.77 -5.76
N THR A 232 3.02 -7.44 -5.79
CA THR A 232 2.56 -6.05 -5.95
C THR A 232 2.96 -5.21 -4.75
N LYS A 233 2.97 -3.88 -4.89
CA LYS A 233 3.35 -2.98 -3.80
C LYS A 233 2.30 -1.92 -3.51
N ASN A 234 2.24 -1.52 -2.25
CA ASN A 234 1.58 -0.30 -1.85
C ASN A 234 2.50 0.90 -2.03
N ALA A 235 1.90 2.05 -2.31
CA ALA A 235 2.55 3.35 -2.28
C ALA A 235 1.87 4.23 -1.23
N VAL A 236 2.68 4.84 -0.35
CA VAL A 236 2.25 5.92 0.55
C VAL A 236 2.74 7.23 -0.04
N PHE A 237 1.84 8.17 -0.17
CA PHE A 237 2.10 9.48 -0.77
C PHE A 237 1.36 10.59 -0.02
N ILE A 238 1.84 11.82 -0.20
CA ILE A 238 1.34 13.03 0.44
C ILE A 238 1.00 14.08 -0.59
N SER A 239 0.01 14.93 -0.29
CA SER A 239 -0.23 16.16 -1.04
C SER A 239 1.01 17.06 -1.03
N ARG A 240 1.51 17.46 -2.20
CA ARG A 240 2.65 18.39 -2.31
C ARG A 240 2.37 19.70 -1.58
N ARG A 241 1.13 20.18 -1.66
CA ARG A 241 0.73 21.40 -0.94
C ARG A 241 0.86 21.24 0.57
N ALA A 242 0.44 20.09 1.12
CA ALA A 242 0.56 19.82 2.55
C ALA A 242 2.03 19.72 2.98
N LEU A 243 2.87 19.03 2.19
CA LEU A 243 4.29 18.89 2.46
C LEU A 243 5.03 20.25 2.38
N GLN A 244 4.76 21.05 1.33
CA GLN A 244 5.39 22.36 1.13
C GLN A 244 4.91 23.42 2.14
N GLY A 245 3.78 23.20 2.81
CA GLY A 245 3.31 24.06 3.91
C GLY A 245 4.09 23.89 5.21
N LEU A 246 4.98 22.91 5.30
CA LEU A 246 5.83 22.66 6.45
C LEU A 246 7.19 23.35 6.31
N SER A 247 7.84 23.61 7.45
CA SER A 247 9.24 24.07 7.46
C SER A 247 10.18 22.99 6.89
N GLU A 248 11.33 23.41 6.36
CA GLU A 248 12.33 22.48 5.81
C GLU A 248 12.77 21.38 6.80
N PRO A 249 13.03 21.69 8.10
CA PRO A 249 13.32 20.63 9.08
C PRO A 249 12.17 19.61 9.24
N GLN A 250 10.91 20.06 9.19
CA GLN A 250 9.75 19.15 9.28
C GLN A 250 9.62 18.30 8.01
N GLN A 251 9.89 18.85 6.83
CA GLN A 251 9.90 18.08 5.59
C GLN A 251 11.00 17.01 5.60
N GLN A 252 12.20 17.33 6.09
CA GLN A 252 13.30 16.37 6.24
C GLN A 252 12.96 15.27 7.23
N MET A 253 12.35 15.62 8.36
CA MET A 253 11.86 14.67 9.36
C MET A 253 10.84 13.68 8.75
N ILE A 254 9.89 14.16 7.93
CA ILE A 254 8.92 13.28 7.23
C ILE A 254 9.63 12.33 6.25
N ARG A 255 10.63 12.82 5.51
CA ARG A 255 11.42 11.97 4.60
C ARG A 255 12.18 10.89 5.36
N ALA A 256 12.82 11.24 6.47
CA ALA A 256 13.52 10.27 7.33
C ALA A 256 12.55 9.22 7.91
N ALA A 257 11.36 9.64 8.37
CA ALA A 257 10.33 8.73 8.84
C ALA A 257 9.82 7.81 7.71
N ALA A 258 9.72 8.32 6.48
CA ALA A 258 9.31 7.55 5.31
C ALA A 258 10.36 6.49 4.93
N GLU A 259 11.64 6.83 4.95
CA GLU A 259 12.74 5.87 4.72
C GLU A 259 12.74 4.75 5.76
N ALA A 260 12.57 5.10 7.04
CA ALA A 260 12.44 4.12 8.12
C ALA A 260 11.21 3.22 7.94
N ALA A 261 10.07 3.79 7.52
CA ALA A 261 8.85 3.06 7.24
C ALA A 261 8.99 2.13 6.04
N GLU A 262 9.71 2.53 4.99
CA GLU A 262 9.99 1.66 3.85
C GLU A 262 10.83 0.45 4.27
N LYS A 263 11.93 0.68 4.97
CA LYS A 263 12.80 -0.41 5.47
C LYS A 263 12.02 -1.38 6.35
N ARG A 264 11.34 -0.87 7.37
CA ARG A 264 10.49 -1.66 8.26
C ARG A 264 9.39 -2.40 7.48
N GLY A 265 8.81 -1.74 6.47
CA GLY A 265 7.77 -2.31 5.62
C GLY A 265 8.22 -3.57 4.89
N TYR A 266 9.43 -3.60 4.35
CA TYR A 266 10.01 -4.79 3.73
C TYR A 266 10.20 -5.92 4.76
N GLU A 267 10.73 -5.60 5.94
CA GLU A 267 10.95 -6.57 7.03
C GLU A 267 9.64 -7.21 7.51
N VAL A 268 8.60 -6.39 7.75
CA VAL A 268 7.30 -6.92 8.21
C VAL A 268 6.54 -7.65 7.11
N SER A 269 6.71 -7.28 5.85
CA SER A 269 6.15 -8.00 4.71
C SER A 269 6.77 -9.39 4.57
N GLU A 270 8.09 -9.50 4.70
CA GLU A 270 8.79 -10.79 4.65
C GLU A 270 8.43 -11.69 5.82
N ALA A 271 8.31 -11.14 7.03
CA ALA A 271 7.80 -11.87 8.19
C ALA A 271 6.37 -12.37 7.95
N ALA A 272 5.48 -11.48 7.46
CA ALA A 272 4.10 -11.82 7.14
C ALA A 272 3.99 -12.94 6.09
N ALA A 273 4.89 -12.99 5.10
CA ALA A 273 4.89 -14.07 4.10
C ALA A 273 5.03 -15.46 4.74
N LYS A 274 5.96 -15.59 5.70
CA LYS A 274 6.26 -16.86 6.39
C LYS A 274 5.15 -17.25 7.37
N GLU A 275 4.66 -16.27 8.15
CA GLU A 275 3.68 -16.49 9.20
C GLU A 275 2.28 -16.79 8.66
N THR A 276 1.86 -16.07 7.62
CA THR A 276 0.47 -16.14 7.15
C THR A 276 0.21 -17.42 6.34
N GLU A 277 1.16 -17.90 5.57
CA GLU A 277 1.01 -19.20 4.88
C GLU A 277 0.87 -20.36 5.88
N ALA A 278 1.68 -20.36 6.94
CA ALA A 278 1.56 -21.34 8.01
C ALA A 278 0.21 -21.22 8.74
N THR A 279 -0.26 -19.99 8.97
CA THR A 279 -1.57 -19.73 9.61
C THR A 279 -2.72 -20.29 8.78
N LEU A 280 -2.71 -20.15 7.45
CA LEU A 280 -3.75 -20.74 6.59
C LEU A 280 -3.85 -22.26 6.80
N GLY A 281 -2.70 -22.94 6.83
CA GLY A 281 -2.65 -24.39 7.11
C GLY A 281 -3.18 -24.75 8.51
N GLN A 282 -2.76 -24.03 9.54
CA GLN A 282 -3.22 -24.22 10.92
C GLN A 282 -4.73 -23.99 11.09
N ARG A 283 -5.31 -23.13 10.26
CA ARG A 283 -6.75 -22.83 10.22
C ARG A 283 -7.55 -23.81 9.36
N GLY A 284 -6.93 -24.88 8.86
CA GLY A 284 -7.60 -25.99 8.17
C GLY A 284 -7.65 -25.86 6.64
N MET A 285 -6.98 -24.88 6.04
CA MET A 285 -6.81 -24.86 4.59
C MET A 285 -5.74 -25.88 4.15
N ARG A 286 -5.96 -26.53 3.03
CA ARG A 286 -4.91 -27.35 2.39
C ARG A 286 -3.94 -26.44 1.64
N VAL A 287 -2.70 -26.34 2.13
CA VAL A 287 -1.62 -25.63 1.44
C VAL A 287 -0.92 -26.63 0.51
N LEU A 288 -1.12 -26.49 -0.80
CA LEU A 288 -0.64 -27.44 -1.81
C LEU A 288 0.35 -26.77 -2.75
N GLN A 289 1.51 -27.39 -2.95
CA GLN A 289 2.47 -26.89 -3.94
C GLN A 289 1.90 -26.94 -5.35
N PRO A 290 2.21 -25.92 -6.20
CA PRO A 290 1.73 -25.90 -7.57
C PRO A 290 2.31 -27.08 -8.37
N THR A 291 1.49 -27.64 -9.26
CA THR A 291 1.96 -28.66 -10.20
C THR A 291 2.84 -28.05 -11.29
N PRO A 292 3.76 -28.82 -11.91
CA PRO A 292 4.54 -28.34 -13.05
C PRO A 292 3.64 -27.80 -14.18
N ARG A 293 2.54 -28.46 -14.47
CA ARG A 293 1.55 -28.04 -15.48
C ARG A 293 0.96 -26.67 -15.16
N LEU A 294 0.58 -26.45 -13.90
CA LEU A 294 0.01 -25.15 -13.49
C LEU A 294 1.02 -24.02 -13.63
N LEU A 295 2.31 -24.26 -13.31
CA LEU A 295 3.38 -23.27 -13.49
C LEU A 295 3.70 -23.02 -14.97
N GLU A 296 3.67 -24.04 -15.82
CA GLU A 296 3.80 -23.88 -17.29
C GLU A 296 2.68 -23.02 -17.87
N ASP A 297 1.43 -23.32 -17.47
CA ASP A 297 0.26 -22.53 -17.88
C ASP A 297 0.39 -21.08 -17.44
N LEU A 298 0.81 -20.84 -16.19
CA LEU A 298 1.03 -19.49 -15.65
C LEU A 298 2.12 -18.76 -16.43
N THR A 299 3.25 -19.41 -16.72
CA THR A 299 4.35 -18.85 -17.51
C THR A 299 3.89 -18.43 -18.91
N ARG A 300 3.08 -19.28 -19.57
CA ARG A 300 2.54 -18.98 -20.90
C ARG A 300 1.64 -17.74 -20.87
N VAL A 301 0.70 -17.68 -19.92
CA VAL A 301 -0.19 -16.51 -19.76
C VAL A 301 0.62 -15.27 -19.37
N GLY A 302 1.59 -15.42 -18.47
CA GLY A 302 2.47 -14.33 -18.05
C GLY A 302 3.25 -13.69 -19.19
N ARG A 303 3.73 -14.48 -20.16
CA ARG A 303 4.40 -13.96 -21.37
C ARG A 303 3.44 -13.10 -22.20
N THR A 304 2.24 -13.58 -22.48
CA THR A 304 1.22 -12.81 -23.18
C THR A 304 0.93 -11.48 -22.49
N MET A 305 0.76 -11.52 -21.16
CA MET A 305 0.50 -10.31 -20.35
C MET A 305 1.67 -9.34 -20.37
N ALA A 306 2.91 -9.85 -20.34
CA ALA A 306 4.10 -9.01 -20.42
C ALA A 306 4.23 -8.29 -21.79
N ASP A 307 3.94 -9.01 -22.89
CA ASP A 307 3.96 -8.43 -24.23
C ASP A 307 2.88 -7.33 -24.38
N GLU A 308 1.66 -7.59 -23.92
CA GLU A 308 0.59 -6.61 -23.88
C GLU A 308 0.93 -5.40 -23.00
N TRP A 309 1.58 -5.64 -21.87
CA TRP A 309 1.99 -4.58 -20.96
C TRP A 309 3.06 -3.66 -21.58
N VAL A 310 4.08 -4.23 -22.24
CA VAL A 310 5.10 -3.46 -22.93
C VAL A 310 4.48 -2.56 -24.02
N GLN A 311 3.52 -3.08 -24.77
CA GLN A 311 2.79 -2.28 -25.77
C GLN A 311 2.08 -1.07 -25.15
N ARG A 312 1.42 -1.27 -24.00
CA ARG A 312 0.70 -0.20 -23.28
C ARG A 312 1.65 0.79 -22.60
N ALA A 313 2.73 0.29 -22.00
CA ALA A 313 3.70 1.08 -21.26
C ALA A 313 4.69 1.85 -22.13
N GLY A 314 4.79 1.49 -23.42
CA GLY A 314 5.61 2.17 -24.40
C GLY A 314 7.10 2.14 -24.06
N GLU A 315 7.82 3.21 -24.44
CA GLU A 315 9.28 3.27 -24.24
C GLU A 315 9.71 3.23 -22.79
N ASP A 316 8.97 3.88 -21.88
CA ASP A 316 9.29 3.88 -20.45
C ASP A 316 9.17 2.48 -19.87
N GLY A 317 8.13 1.73 -20.25
CA GLY A 317 7.94 0.35 -19.84
C GLY A 317 9.07 -0.56 -20.38
N LYS A 318 9.44 -0.39 -21.65
CA LYS A 318 10.55 -1.11 -22.24
C LYS A 318 11.85 -0.82 -21.49
N LYS A 319 12.18 0.45 -21.25
CA LYS A 319 13.37 0.86 -20.49
C LYS A 319 13.39 0.24 -19.10
N LEU A 320 12.27 0.23 -18.40
CA LEU A 320 12.16 -0.36 -17.07
C LEU A 320 12.44 -1.87 -17.09
N LEU A 321 11.80 -2.61 -18.00
CA LEU A 321 12.01 -4.07 -18.09
C LEU A 321 13.42 -4.44 -18.58
N ASP A 322 13.98 -3.71 -19.51
CA ASP A 322 15.34 -3.94 -19.99
C ASP A 322 16.36 -3.71 -18.87
N ALA A 323 16.22 -2.61 -18.10
CA ALA A 323 17.07 -2.35 -16.93
C ALA A 323 16.91 -3.43 -15.84
N TYR A 324 15.67 -3.87 -15.60
CA TYR A 324 15.38 -4.91 -14.61
C TYR A 324 16.01 -6.25 -15.01
N ARG A 325 15.91 -6.65 -16.28
CA ARG A 325 16.51 -7.89 -16.80
C ARG A 325 18.04 -7.84 -16.82
N ALA A 326 18.63 -6.67 -17.16
CA ALA A 326 20.07 -6.47 -17.16
C ALA A 326 20.69 -6.50 -15.74
N SER A 327 19.90 -6.26 -14.71
CA SER A 327 20.34 -6.28 -13.30
C SER A 327 20.06 -7.61 -12.58
N ALA A 328 19.59 -8.63 -13.31
CA ALA A 328 19.18 -9.95 -12.76
C ALA A 328 20.38 -10.85 -12.42
#